data_72718630b7afcc46f651536f1ee05985
#
_entry.id   72718630b7afcc46f651536f1ee05985
#
_cell.length_a   1.000
_cell.length_b   1.000
_cell.length_c   1.000
_cell.angle_alpha   90.00
_cell.angle_beta   90.00
_cell.angle_gamma   90.00
#
_symmetry.space_group_name_H-M   'P 1'
#
loop_
_entity.id
_entity.type
_entity.pdbx_description
1 polymer ?
#
loop_
_entity_poly.entity_id
_entity_poly.type
_entity_poly.pdbx_seq_one_letter_code
_entity_poly.pdbx_strand_id
1 'polypeptide(L)'
;MALSASRTKRDETKKDTKRTCRPSLQKHKKIIDKELINDLSELPRDIILIISKMHPLIIPPFTNKTLRRAVKDYLAGGDRKKRIVEIYGEISNWDTSRVTYMNGLFHDARSFNQPLNNWDVSKVTNMRYMFYKATSFNQSLNNSNVSKVMTPNGM
;
A
#
# COMPACT_ATOMS: atom_id res chain seq x y z
N MET A 1 38.74 40.94 59.45
CA MET A 1 38.93 39.50 59.24
C MET A 1 38.14 39.13 58.02
N ALA A 2 38.80 38.91 56.91
CA ALA A 2 38.23 38.67 55.62
C ALA A 2 38.21 37.15 55.34
N LEU A 3 37.03 36.60 55.07
CA LEU A 3 36.93 35.22 54.60
C LEU A 3 36.61 35.22 53.09
N SER A 4 37.63 34.77 52.36
CA SER A 4 37.67 34.53 50.95
C SER A 4 36.72 33.37 50.60
N ALA A 5 35.71 33.59 49.74
CA ALA A 5 34.91 32.56 49.15
C ALA A 5 35.40 32.25 47.72
N SER A 6 35.99 31.11 47.57
CA SER A 6 36.44 30.56 46.29
C SER A 6 35.25 30.09 45.46
N ARG A 7 35.11 30.69 44.32
CA ARG A 7 34.03 30.40 43.33
C ARG A 7 34.50 29.31 42.35
N THR A 8 34.02 28.11 42.57
CA THR A 8 34.22 27.01 41.63
C THR A 8 33.38 27.23 40.38
N LYS A 9 34.04 27.41 39.24
CA LYS A 9 33.42 27.38 37.91
C LYS A 9 33.03 25.94 37.57
N ARG A 10 31.75 25.68 37.43
CA ARG A 10 31.25 24.45 36.78
C ARG A 10 31.28 24.67 35.28
N ASP A 11 32.15 23.96 34.61
CA ASP A 11 32.14 23.80 33.15
C ASP A 11 30.96 22.94 32.76
N GLU A 12 29.94 23.57 32.23
CA GLU A 12 28.84 22.90 31.55
C GLU A 12 29.25 22.63 30.10
N THR A 13 29.86 21.48 29.86
CA THR A 13 29.99 20.96 28.50
C THR A 13 28.63 20.46 28.05
N LYS A 14 27.83 21.33 27.43
CA LYS A 14 26.68 20.92 26.59
C LYS A 14 27.22 20.11 25.42
N LYS A 15 27.18 18.77 25.54
CA LYS A 15 27.28 17.87 24.40
C LYS A 15 26.02 18.04 23.56
N ASP A 16 26.10 18.83 22.51
CA ASP A 16 25.18 18.80 21.38
C ASP A 16 25.20 17.41 20.76
N THR A 17 24.29 16.55 21.21
CA THR A 17 23.93 15.34 20.48
C THR A 17 22.98 15.74 19.37
N LYS A 18 23.49 16.42 18.34
CA LYS A 18 22.88 16.38 17.01
C LYS A 18 22.94 14.93 16.55
N ARG A 19 21.87 14.17 16.82
CA ARG A 19 21.60 12.91 16.14
C ARG A 19 21.46 13.23 14.67
N THR A 20 22.57 13.14 13.95
CA THR A 20 22.57 13.13 12.50
C THR A 20 21.72 11.94 12.05
N CYS A 21 20.56 12.26 11.49
CA CYS A 21 19.70 11.31 10.81
C CYS A 21 20.59 10.48 9.87
N ARG A 22 20.59 9.16 10.04
CA ARG A 22 21.49 8.24 9.32
C ARG A 22 21.38 8.52 7.82
N PRO A 23 22.52 8.68 7.11
CA PRO A 23 22.54 9.01 5.67
C PRO A 23 21.73 8.04 4.79
N SER A 24 21.57 6.80 5.24
CA SER A 24 20.77 5.76 4.58
C SER A 24 19.27 6.09 4.51
N LEU A 25 18.68 6.64 5.58
CA LEU A 25 17.24 6.98 5.59
C LEU A 25 16.91 8.15 4.65
N GLN A 26 17.81 9.14 4.58
CA GLN A 26 17.64 10.27 3.66
C GLN A 26 17.78 9.85 2.19
N LYS A 27 18.67 8.88 1.89
CA LYS A 27 18.83 8.34 0.54
C LYS A 27 17.58 7.56 0.09
N HIS A 28 16.98 6.77 0.97
CA HIS A 28 15.75 6.04 0.71
C HIS A 28 14.52 6.96 0.57
N LYS A 29 14.43 8.00 1.42
CA LYS A 29 13.37 9.00 1.29
C LYS A 29 13.43 9.72 -0.06
N LYS A 30 14.63 10.04 -0.56
CA LYS A 30 14.85 10.68 -1.86
C LYS A 30 14.49 9.78 -3.05
N ILE A 31 14.60 8.46 -2.91
CA ILE A 31 14.18 7.48 -3.91
C ILE A 31 12.64 7.39 -3.93
N ILE A 32 12.01 7.39 -2.76
CA ILE A 32 10.54 7.34 -2.63
C ILE A 32 9.89 8.63 -3.16
N ASP A 33 10.52 9.79 -2.94
CA ASP A 33 9.99 11.10 -3.39
C ASP A 33 10.23 11.35 -4.89
N LYS A 34 11.18 10.69 -5.53
CA LYS A 34 11.64 11.02 -6.88
C LYS A 34 11.04 10.19 -8.00
N GLU A 35 10.55 9.01 -7.69
CA GLU A 35 9.76 8.19 -8.59
C GLU A 35 8.43 7.95 -7.91
N LEU A 36 7.34 8.44 -8.49
CA LEU A 36 6.03 7.90 -8.21
C LEU A 36 6.15 6.40 -8.47
N ILE A 37 6.35 5.64 -7.42
CA ILE A 37 6.53 4.20 -7.51
C ILE A 37 5.20 3.63 -7.95
N ASN A 38 5.05 3.51 -9.26
CA ASN A 38 3.86 2.98 -9.89
C ASN A 38 3.67 1.48 -9.58
N ASP A 39 4.71 0.84 -9.06
CA ASP A 39 4.69 -0.59 -8.75
C ASP A 39 5.68 -0.94 -7.63
N LEU A 40 5.17 -1.03 -6.41
CA LEU A 40 5.97 -1.35 -5.23
C LEU A 40 6.50 -2.80 -5.23
N SER A 41 5.92 -3.68 -6.04
CA SER A 41 6.31 -5.10 -6.08
C SER A 41 7.69 -5.34 -6.71
N GLU A 42 8.24 -4.35 -7.42
CA GLU A 42 9.58 -4.42 -8.01
C GLU A 42 10.70 -3.93 -7.08
N LEU A 43 10.34 -3.36 -5.92
CA LEU A 43 11.32 -2.86 -4.97
C LEU A 43 12.05 -3.99 -4.23
N PRO A 44 13.31 -3.73 -3.80
CA PRO A 44 14.01 -4.60 -2.86
C PRO A 44 13.22 -4.83 -1.56
N ARG A 45 13.37 -6.00 -0.95
CA ARG A 45 12.62 -6.40 0.26
C ARG A 45 12.78 -5.45 1.45
N ASP A 46 13.98 -4.94 1.65
CA ASP A 46 14.29 -3.98 2.70
C ASP A 46 13.54 -2.66 2.53
N ILE A 47 13.41 -2.19 1.29
CA ILE A 47 12.62 -1.00 0.96
C ILE A 47 11.13 -1.25 1.17
N ILE A 48 10.63 -2.42 0.75
CA ILE A 48 9.25 -2.83 1.00
C ILE A 48 8.94 -2.85 2.49
N LEU A 49 9.82 -3.40 3.31
CA LEU A 49 9.65 -3.48 4.75
C LEU A 49 9.64 -2.09 5.43
N ILE A 50 10.43 -1.15 4.91
CA ILE A 50 10.41 0.25 5.36
C ILE A 50 9.08 0.90 5.02
N ILE A 51 8.60 0.72 3.79
CA ILE A 51 7.31 1.27 3.32
C ILE A 51 6.16 0.67 4.11
N SER A 52 6.13 -0.64 4.34
CA SER A 52 5.06 -1.31 5.10
C SER A 52 4.96 -0.82 6.54
N LYS A 53 6.08 -0.45 7.16
CA LYS A 53 6.11 0.17 8.50
C LYS A 53 5.63 1.62 8.52
N MET A 54 5.65 2.30 7.39
CA MET A 54 5.21 3.68 7.21
C MET A 54 3.81 3.78 6.58
N HIS A 55 3.18 2.63 6.29
CA HIS A 55 1.78 2.54 5.90
C HIS A 55 0.87 3.15 6.98
N PRO A 56 -0.19 3.91 6.68
CA PRO A 56 -0.87 4.14 5.40
C PRO A 56 -0.49 5.45 4.68
N LEU A 57 0.52 6.18 5.11
CA LEU A 57 0.80 7.55 4.65
C LEU A 57 1.57 7.61 3.31
N ILE A 58 2.12 6.50 2.81
CA ILE A 58 3.05 6.51 1.67
C ILE A 58 2.57 5.65 0.50
N ILE A 59 1.71 4.65 0.72
CA ILE A 59 1.24 3.79 -0.37
C ILE A 59 0.20 4.53 -1.19
N PRO A 60 0.49 4.79 -2.49
CA PRO A 60 -0.47 5.46 -3.35
C PRO A 60 -1.67 4.56 -3.67
N PRO A 61 -2.85 5.13 -3.93
CA PRO A 61 -4.01 4.40 -4.44
C PRO A 61 -3.66 3.59 -5.69
N PHE A 62 -4.28 2.44 -5.84
CA PHE A 62 -4.07 1.60 -7.03
C PHE A 62 -4.49 2.31 -8.31
N THR A 63 -3.67 2.14 -9.34
CA THR A 63 -4.03 2.42 -10.74
C THR A 63 -4.56 1.15 -11.40
N ASN A 64 -5.12 1.24 -12.61
CA ASN A 64 -5.58 0.07 -13.38
C ASN A 64 -4.47 -0.99 -13.54
N LYS A 65 -3.23 -0.54 -13.79
CA LYS A 65 -2.08 -1.42 -14.00
C LYS A 65 -1.62 -2.08 -12.70
N THR A 66 -1.43 -1.29 -11.66
CA THR A 66 -0.91 -1.79 -10.37
C THR A 66 -1.91 -2.69 -9.68
N LEU A 67 -3.22 -2.39 -9.72
CA LEU A 67 -4.26 -3.27 -9.18
C LEU A 67 -4.25 -4.64 -9.87
N ARG A 68 -4.22 -4.67 -11.21
CA ARG A 68 -4.23 -5.92 -11.97
C ARG A 68 -3.03 -6.80 -11.63
N ARG A 69 -1.85 -6.20 -11.48
CA ARG A 69 -0.64 -6.91 -11.07
C ARG A 69 -0.75 -7.44 -9.64
N ALA A 70 -1.17 -6.58 -8.70
CA ALA A 70 -1.33 -6.98 -7.31
C ALA A 70 -2.35 -8.12 -7.13
N VAL A 71 -3.50 -8.06 -7.83
CA VAL A 71 -4.49 -9.16 -7.83
C VAL A 71 -3.90 -10.44 -8.41
N LYS A 72 -3.15 -10.36 -9.51
CA LYS A 72 -2.48 -11.53 -10.09
C LYS A 72 -1.51 -12.19 -9.10
N ASP A 73 -0.70 -11.40 -8.41
CA ASP A 73 0.25 -11.91 -7.42
C ASP A 73 -0.46 -12.42 -6.16
N TYR A 74 -1.55 -11.78 -5.75
CA TYR A 74 -2.40 -12.25 -4.65
C TYR A 74 -3.03 -13.62 -4.96
N LEU A 75 -3.58 -13.80 -6.16
CA LEU A 75 -4.20 -15.05 -6.62
C LEU A 75 -3.18 -16.17 -6.84
N ALA A 76 -1.94 -15.85 -7.17
CA ALA A 76 -0.86 -16.83 -7.32
C ALA A 76 -0.49 -17.53 -6.00
N GLY A 77 -0.87 -16.95 -4.85
CA GLY A 77 -0.59 -17.53 -3.54
C GLY A 77 0.89 -17.51 -3.15
N GLY A 78 1.24 -18.31 -2.12
CA GLY A 78 2.60 -18.48 -1.67
C GLY A 78 3.33 -17.16 -1.33
N ASP A 79 4.60 -17.07 -1.69
CA ASP A 79 5.43 -15.89 -1.38
C ASP A 79 5.00 -14.62 -2.12
N ARG A 80 4.37 -14.77 -3.30
CA ARG A 80 3.83 -13.60 -4.03
C ARG A 80 2.69 -12.96 -3.26
N LYS A 81 1.72 -13.76 -2.79
CA LYS A 81 0.63 -13.28 -1.95
C LYS A 81 1.15 -12.66 -0.66
N LYS A 82 2.09 -13.31 0.03
CA LYS A 82 2.69 -12.78 1.26
C LYS A 82 3.27 -11.39 1.03
N ARG A 83 4.05 -11.22 -0.03
CA ARG A 83 4.66 -9.93 -0.38
C ARG A 83 3.62 -8.84 -0.63
N ILE A 84 2.57 -9.15 -1.39
CA ILE A 84 1.51 -8.18 -1.68
C ILE A 84 0.76 -7.79 -0.41
N VAL A 85 0.48 -8.76 0.48
CA VAL A 85 -0.17 -8.48 1.78
C VAL A 85 0.76 -7.68 2.71
N GLU A 86 2.06 -7.92 2.69
CA GLU A 86 3.03 -7.10 3.44
C GLU A 86 3.05 -5.64 2.97
N ILE A 87 2.89 -5.39 1.67
CA ILE A 87 2.90 -4.04 1.08
C ILE A 87 1.57 -3.32 1.27
N TYR A 88 0.49 -3.96 0.86
CA TYR A 88 -0.83 -3.31 0.68
C TYR A 88 -1.85 -3.71 1.74
N GLY A 89 -1.49 -4.64 2.65
CA GLY A 89 -2.44 -5.24 3.58
C GLY A 89 -3.41 -6.21 2.92
N GLU A 90 -4.47 -6.56 3.66
CA GLU A 90 -5.51 -7.46 3.16
C GLU A 90 -6.26 -6.85 1.97
N ILE A 91 -6.62 -7.70 1.00
CA ILE A 91 -7.25 -7.29 -0.26
C ILE A 91 -8.52 -6.48 -0.07
N SER A 92 -9.25 -6.72 1.01
CA SER A 92 -10.48 -5.98 1.35
C SER A 92 -10.25 -4.50 1.61
N ASN A 93 -9.03 -4.11 1.99
CA ASN A 93 -8.67 -2.75 2.39
C ASN A 93 -7.88 -1.97 1.32
N TRP A 94 -7.75 -2.54 0.12
CA TRP A 94 -7.01 -1.88 -0.94
C TRP A 94 -7.71 -0.62 -1.45
N ASP A 95 -6.97 0.48 -1.57
CA ASP A 95 -7.49 1.75 -2.09
C ASP A 95 -7.60 1.70 -3.61
N THR A 96 -8.83 1.49 -4.10
CA THR A 96 -9.17 1.41 -5.52
C THR A 96 -9.74 2.71 -6.09
N SER A 97 -9.71 3.80 -5.34
CA SER A 97 -10.34 5.09 -5.67
C SER A 97 -9.89 5.73 -7.00
N ARG A 98 -8.76 5.28 -7.56
CA ARG A 98 -8.23 5.75 -8.85
C ARG A 98 -8.41 4.75 -10.00
N VAL A 99 -9.05 3.62 -9.73
CA VAL A 99 -9.26 2.56 -10.73
C VAL A 99 -10.50 2.84 -11.56
N THR A 100 -10.37 2.69 -12.87
CA THR A 100 -11.46 2.90 -13.83
C THR A 100 -11.84 1.64 -14.61
N TYR A 101 -10.97 0.62 -14.63
CA TYR A 101 -11.17 -0.65 -15.35
C TYR A 101 -10.87 -1.85 -14.48
N MET A 102 -11.88 -2.70 -14.28
CA MET A 102 -11.77 -3.96 -13.52
C MET A 102 -12.16 -5.19 -14.35
N ASN A 103 -12.18 -5.05 -15.69
CA ASN A 103 -12.54 -6.15 -16.56
C ASN A 103 -11.66 -7.39 -16.35
N GLY A 104 -12.27 -8.55 -16.17
CA GLY A 104 -11.59 -9.84 -15.99
C GLY A 104 -10.63 -9.89 -14.79
N LEU A 105 -10.80 -9.05 -13.77
CA LEU A 105 -9.84 -8.91 -12.68
C LEU A 105 -9.67 -10.21 -11.87
N PHE A 106 -10.75 -10.94 -11.64
CA PHE A 106 -10.81 -12.23 -10.96
C PHE A 106 -11.25 -13.36 -11.89
N HIS A 107 -11.05 -13.20 -13.21
CA HIS A 107 -11.37 -14.24 -14.20
C HIS A 107 -10.64 -15.54 -13.87
N ASP A 108 -11.39 -16.67 -13.87
CA ASP A 108 -10.93 -18.01 -13.48
C ASP A 108 -10.35 -18.12 -12.05
N ALA A 109 -10.58 -17.15 -11.19
CA ALA A 109 -10.14 -17.17 -9.78
C ALA A 109 -11.06 -18.11 -8.95
N ARG A 110 -11.04 -19.41 -9.28
CA ARG A 110 -12.01 -20.42 -8.79
C ARG A 110 -12.05 -20.56 -7.27
N SER A 111 -10.95 -20.35 -6.57
CA SER A 111 -10.83 -20.44 -5.11
C SER A 111 -10.95 -19.10 -4.39
N PHE A 112 -11.14 -18.01 -5.14
CA PHE A 112 -11.21 -16.67 -4.55
C PHE A 112 -12.57 -16.45 -3.90
N ASN A 113 -12.57 -16.10 -2.59
CA ASN A 113 -13.77 -15.75 -1.83
C ASN A 113 -13.45 -14.76 -0.71
N GLN A 114 -12.74 -13.66 -1.02
CA GLN A 114 -12.45 -12.62 -0.05
C GLN A 114 -13.43 -11.46 -0.18
N PRO A 115 -13.81 -10.79 0.92
CA PRO A 115 -14.69 -9.63 0.86
C PRO A 115 -14.00 -8.47 0.14
N LEU A 116 -14.79 -7.73 -0.65
CA LEU A 116 -14.35 -6.55 -1.40
C LEU A 116 -15.22 -5.32 -1.08
N ASN A 117 -15.91 -5.32 0.06
CA ASN A 117 -16.91 -4.32 0.42
C ASN A 117 -16.36 -2.90 0.54
N ASN A 118 -15.05 -2.76 0.82
CA ASN A 118 -14.39 -1.47 1.00
C ASN A 118 -13.80 -0.92 -0.31
N TRP A 119 -13.93 -1.65 -1.41
CA TRP A 119 -13.42 -1.17 -2.70
C TRP A 119 -14.26 0.00 -3.21
N ASP A 120 -13.61 1.12 -3.48
CA ASP A 120 -14.23 2.24 -4.16
C ASP A 120 -14.29 1.96 -5.67
N VAL A 121 -15.49 1.69 -6.15
CA VAL A 121 -15.76 1.43 -7.57
C VAL A 121 -16.47 2.60 -8.25
N SER A 122 -16.60 3.74 -7.59
CA SER A 122 -17.33 4.92 -8.07
C SER A 122 -16.82 5.49 -9.40
N LYS A 123 -15.56 5.24 -9.73
CA LYS A 123 -14.93 5.64 -11.00
C LYS A 123 -14.81 4.52 -12.02
N VAL A 124 -15.22 3.31 -11.66
CA VAL A 124 -15.09 2.16 -12.56
C VAL A 124 -16.17 2.23 -13.64
N THR A 125 -15.73 2.17 -14.88
CA THR A 125 -16.62 2.20 -16.06
C THR A 125 -16.77 0.83 -16.72
N ASN A 126 -15.85 -0.11 -16.46
CA ASN A 126 -15.85 -1.43 -17.09
C ASN A 126 -15.51 -2.52 -16.07
N MET A 127 -16.49 -3.43 -15.84
CA MET A 127 -16.37 -4.61 -14.97
C MET A 127 -16.67 -5.92 -15.73
N ARG A 128 -16.62 -5.92 -17.08
CA ARG A 128 -16.94 -7.12 -17.87
C ARG A 128 -16.08 -8.31 -17.40
N TYR A 129 -16.76 -9.46 -17.20
CA TYR A 129 -16.13 -10.72 -16.80
C TYR A 129 -15.29 -10.65 -15.53
N MET A 130 -15.53 -9.66 -14.65
CA MET A 130 -14.73 -9.46 -13.44
C MET A 130 -14.62 -10.73 -12.59
N PHE A 131 -15.71 -11.46 -12.42
CA PHE A 131 -15.79 -12.72 -11.66
C PHE A 131 -16.12 -13.93 -12.55
N TYR A 132 -15.91 -13.84 -13.86
CA TYR A 132 -16.20 -14.97 -14.75
C TYR A 132 -15.41 -16.21 -14.34
N LYS A 133 -16.11 -17.33 -14.10
CA LYS A 133 -15.57 -18.60 -13.57
C LYS A 133 -14.91 -18.49 -12.17
N ALA A 134 -15.15 -17.45 -11.40
CA ALA A 134 -14.77 -17.37 -9.99
C ALA A 134 -15.81 -18.13 -9.12
N THR A 135 -15.83 -19.44 -9.24
CA THR A 135 -16.93 -20.33 -8.76
C THR A 135 -17.13 -20.34 -7.25
N SER A 136 -16.09 -20.00 -6.47
CA SER A 136 -16.21 -19.90 -5.01
C SER A 136 -16.61 -18.52 -4.51
N PHE A 137 -16.66 -17.52 -5.39
CA PHE A 137 -16.96 -16.15 -4.94
C PHE A 137 -18.43 -16.01 -4.55
N ASN A 138 -18.68 -15.76 -3.27
CA ASN A 138 -20.00 -15.59 -2.67
C ASN A 138 -20.02 -14.43 -1.65
N GLN A 139 -19.31 -13.33 -1.96
CA GLN A 139 -19.28 -12.17 -1.08
C GLN A 139 -20.26 -11.10 -1.55
N SER A 140 -20.87 -10.41 -0.59
CA SER A 140 -21.74 -9.28 -0.88
C SER A 140 -20.95 -8.10 -1.46
N LEU A 141 -21.52 -7.45 -2.48
CA LEU A 141 -21.00 -6.21 -3.08
C LEU A 141 -21.93 -5.02 -2.81
N ASN A 142 -22.75 -5.08 -1.76
CA ASN A 142 -23.85 -4.14 -1.48
C ASN A 142 -23.40 -2.68 -1.29
N ASN A 143 -22.16 -2.43 -0.90
CA ASN A 143 -21.63 -1.08 -0.71
C ASN A 143 -21.00 -0.49 -1.98
N SER A 144 -21.03 -1.25 -3.08
CA SER A 144 -20.41 -0.82 -4.33
C SER A 144 -21.32 0.11 -5.11
N ASN A 145 -20.96 1.37 -5.25
CA ASN A 145 -21.67 2.28 -6.14
C ASN A 145 -21.29 2.01 -7.60
N VAL A 146 -22.06 1.16 -8.24
CA VAL A 146 -21.85 0.73 -9.64
C VAL A 146 -22.57 1.62 -10.67
N SER A 147 -23.07 2.78 -10.28
CA SER A 147 -23.90 3.65 -11.11
C SER A 147 -23.23 4.10 -12.43
N LYS A 148 -21.90 4.09 -12.49
CA LYS A 148 -21.11 4.47 -13.66
C LYS A 148 -20.64 3.29 -14.51
N VAL A 149 -20.95 2.06 -14.12
CA VAL A 149 -20.52 0.87 -14.89
C VAL A 149 -21.33 0.79 -16.18
N MET A 150 -20.70 1.09 -17.30
CA MET A 150 -21.35 1.08 -18.63
C MET A 150 -21.49 -0.34 -19.20
N THR A 151 -20.76 -1.31 -18.71
CA THR A 151 -20.75 -2.69 -19.21
C THR A 151 -20.75 -3.71 -18.08
N PRO A 152 -21.93 -4.00 -17.48
CA PRO A 152 -22.05 -4.99 -16.40
C PRO A 152 -22.06 -6.45 -16.89
N ASN A 153 -22.03 -6.69 -18.20
CA ASN A 153 -22.17 -8.02 -18.79
C ASN A 153 -21.12 -9.01 -18.28
N GLY A 154 -21.57 -10.12 -17.66
CA GLY A 154 -20.71 -11.22 -17.22
C GLY A 154 -19.99 -10.97 -15.87
N MET A 155 -20.59 -10.17 -15.00
CA MET A 155 -20.19 -10.16 -13.59
C MET A 155 -20.43 -11.49 -12.92
#